data_9444a7e65f9a7395bc7f4ab2453fc605
#
_entry.id   9444a7e65f9a7395bc7f4ab2453fc605
#
_cell.length_a   1.000
_cell.length_b   1.000
_cell.length_c   1.000
_cell.angle_alpha   90.00
_cell.angle_beta   90.00
_cell.angle_gamma   90.00
#
_symmetry.space_group_name_H-M   'P 1'
#
loop_
_entity.id
_entity.type
_entity.pdbx_description
1 polymer ?
#
loop_
_entity_poly.entity_id
_entity_poly.type
_entity_poly.pdbx_seq_one_letter_code
_entity_poly.pdbx_strand_id
1 'polypeptide(L)'
;MALIVVILMISIIVVIALQMNRTSRSEVYDAANLRDRVRLFYVAKSGFSLGQVLLREDRNSFDGLNEDWATTNKIVLPTDSLFSARGELRLVIEDESGKIPLNKLVNGNDINMDVRDMLIRLLGQPEFGLDKNRAQEIVEAIKDWIDTDDIVTGGGAESSYYSSLPKLYAAKNGPLDCIDELLMIKGISQGLYNGSTGRPGLKDLVTLHGGGRININTAPKLVLRSLSQDMTVEAVEKLDKHRKTSGEDLASPTWYQKVIAGIAIDTQLITTRSDYFRVSSVGASGDMRVTVTGAVIRDHNTKKTKLLSWKAE
;
A
#
# COMPACT_ATOMS: atom_id res chain seq x y z
N MET A 1 -25.93 -17.87 66.46
CA MET A 1 -24.60 -18.12 65.84
C MET A 1 -24.69 -19.08 64.65
N ALA A 2 -25.28 -20.28 64.75
CA ALA A 2 -25.37 -21.23 63.63
C ALA A 2 -26.06 -20.65 62.36
N LEU A 3 -27.15 -19.92 62.52
CA LEU A 3 -27.92 -19.29 61.39
C LEU A 3 -27.05 -18.31 60.59
N ILE A 4 -26.24 -17.51 61.24
CA ILE A 4 -25.36 -16.51 60.58
C ILE A 4 -24.30 -17.23 59.76
N VAL A 5 -23.71 -18.32 60.28
CA VAL A 5 -22.71 -19.13 59.56
C VAL A 5 -23.33 -19.78 58.31
N VAL A 6 -24.54 -20.30 58.41
CA VAL A 6 -25.27 -20.90 57.29
C VAL A 6 -25.57 -19.84 56.20
N ILE A 7 -26.06 -18.67 56.60
CA ILE A 7 -26.32 -17.56 55.64
C ILE A 7 -25.00 -17.12 54.94
N LEU A 8 -23.91 -17.02 55.69
CA LEU A 8 -22.60 -16.67 55.13
C LEU A 8 -22.12 -17.72 54.12
N MET A 9 -22.24 -19.02 54.45
CA MET A 9 -21.91 -20.10 53.52
C MET A 9 -22.74 -20.09 52.25
N ILE A 10 -24.07 -19.88 52.35
CA ILE A 10 -24.95 -19.79 51.20
C ILE A 10 -24.59 -18.57 50.36
N SER A 11 -24.27 -17.44 50.97
CA SER A 11 -23.84 -16.21 50.24
C SER A 11 -22.57 -16.46 49.46
N ILE A 12 -21.58 -17.12 50.02
CA ILE A 12 -20.32 -17.49 49.35
C ILE A 12 -20.60 -18.42 48.16
N ILE A 13 -21.40 -19.48 48.37
CA ILE A 13 -21.76 -20.42 47.29
C ILE A 13 -22.46 -19.70 46.13
N VAL A 14 -23.40 -18.83 46.44
CA VAL A 14 -24.13 -18.01 45.41
C VAL A 14 -23.15 -17.13 44.63
N VAL A 15 -22.23 -16.46 45.34
CA VAL A 15 -21.21 -15.60 44.66
C VAL A 15 -20.33 -16.43 43.74
N ILE A 16 -19.84 -17.60 44.21
CA ILE A 16 -19.01 -18.50 43.40
C ILE A 16 -19.80 -19.00 42.17
N ALA A 17 -21.06 -19.42 42.36
CA ALA A 17 -21.90 -19.91 41.28
C ALA A 17 -22.18 -18.81 40.22
N LEU A 18 -22.44 -17.58 40.66
CA LEU A 18 -22.61 -16.44 39.76
C LEU A 18 -21.31 -16.10 39.02
N GLN A 19 -20.16 -16.17 39.70
CA GLN A 19 -18.88 -15.92 39.09
C GLN A 19 -18.53 -16.98 38.04
N MET A 20 -18.74 -18.27 38.38
CA MET A 20 -18.57 -19.36 37.39
C MET A 20 -19.47 -19.20 36.19
N ASN A 21 -20.73 -18.82 36.36
CA ASN A 21 -21.67 -18.60 35.26
C ASN A 21 -21.18 -17.44 34.35
N ARG A 22 -20.69 -16.35 34.94
CA ARG A 22 -20.13 -15.20 34.18
C ARG A 22 -18.90 -15.63 33.41
N THR A 23 -17.95 -16.32 34.03
CA THR A 23 -16.72 -16.82 33.41
C THR A 23 -17.06 -17.75 32.25
N SER A 24 -17.94 -18.76 32.48
CA SER A 24 -18.35 -19.71 31.45
C SER A 24 -19.01 -19.02 30.25
N ARG A 25 -19.86 -18.01 30.47
CA ARG A 25 -20.44 -17.24 29.39
C ARG A 25 -19.36 -16.46 28.59
N SER A 26 -18.41 -15.83 29.30
CA SER A 26 -17.29 -15.13 28.64
C SER A 26 -16.49 -16.08 27.77
N GLU A 27 -16.13 -17.26 28.29
CA GLU A 27 -15.38 -18.29 27.54
C GLU A 27 -16.14 -18.74 26.26
N VAL A 28 -17.47 -18.93 26.35
CA VAL A 28 -18.28 -19.27 25.17
C VAL A 28 -18.26 -18.16 24.11
N TYR A 29 -18.37 -16.89 24.55
CA TYR A 29 -18.28 -15.75 23.63
C TYR A 29 -16.87 -15.65 23.00
N ASP A 30 -15.82 -15.82 23.79
CA ASP A 30 -14.45 -15.76 23.32
C ASP A 30 -14.17 -16.90 22.31
N ALA A 31 -14.66 -18.10 22.58
CA ALA A 31 -14.56 -19.22 21.65
C ALA A 31 -15.34 -18.98 20.35
N ALA A 32 -16.53 -18.37 20.43
CA ALA A 32 -17.30 -18.00 19.25
C ALA A 32 -16.60 -16.91 18.42
N ASN A 33 -16.08 -15.88 19.07
CA ASN A 33 -15.32 -14.82 18.43
C ASN A 33 -14.04 -15.36 17.75
N LEU A 34 -13.31 -16.24 18.42
CA LEU A 34 -12.12 -16.87 17.84
C LEU A 34 -12.48 -17.71 16.62
N ARG A 35 -13.53 -18.54 16.70
CA ARG A 35 -14.04 -19.31 15.55
C ARG A 35 -14.37 -18.42 14.35
N ASP A 36 -15.11 -17.33 14.61
CA ASP A 36 -15.55 -16.45 13.53
C ASP A 36 -14.36 -15.64 12.95
N ARG A 37 -13.39 -15.26 13.78
CA ARG A 37 -12.14 -14.66 13.32
C ARG A 37 -11.31 -15.60 12.43
N VAL A 38 -11.21 -16.87 12.79
CA VAL A 38 -10.55 -17.88 11.95
C VAL A 38 -11.27 -18.07 10.62
N ARG A 39 -12.61 -18.10 10.62
CA ARG A 39 -13.40 -18.16 9.37
C ARG A 39 -13.13 -16.94 8.48
N LEU A 40 -13.18 -15.73 9.04
CA LEU A 40 -12.89 -14.49 8.32
C LEU A 40 -11.48 -14.49 7.73
N PHE A 41 -10.50 -15.01 8.47
CA PHE A 41 -9.14 -15.16 7.95
C PHE A 41 -9.11 -16.05 6.70
N TYR A 42 -9.78 -17.19 6.70
CA TYR A 42 -9.82 -18.06 5.54
C TYR A 42 -10.61 -17.45 4.37
N VAL A 43 -11.67 -16.69 4.64
CA VAL A 43 -12.39 -15.93 3.61
C VAL A 43 -11.47 -14.88 2.98
N ALA A 44 -10.77 -14.08 3.80
CA ALA A 44 -9.82 -13.09 3.30
C ALA A 44 -8.66 -13.75 2.52
N LYS A 45 -8.13 -14.87 3.03
CA LYS A 45 -7.09 -15.65 2.32
C LYS A 45 -7.59 -16.19 0.98
N SER A 46 -8.83 -16.65 0.92
CA SER A 46 -9.44 -17.12 -0.34
C SER A 46 -9.59 -15.99 -1.34
N GLY A 47 -10.03 -14.80 -0.89
CA GLY A 47 -10.08 -13.61 -1.74
C GLY A 47 -8.71 -13.17 -2.23
N PHE A 48 -7.66 -13.26 -1.40
CA PHE A 48 -6.28 -13.03 -1.83
C PHE A 48 -5.86 -14.00 -2.95
N SER A 49 -6.18 -15.29 -2.80
CA SER A 49 -5.91 -16.30 -3.83
C SER A 49 -6.69 -16.02 -5.12
N LEU A 50 -7.95 -15.58 -5.00
CA LEU A 50 -8.75 -15.15 -6.16
C LEU A 50 -8.08 -13.97 -6.89
N GLY A 51 -7.55 -13.00 -6.17
CA GLY A 51 -6.79 -11.89 -6.76
C GLY A 51 -5.58 -12.38 -7.57
N GLN A 52 -4.86 -13.38 -7.09
CA GLN A 52 -3.76 -13.97 -7.84
C GLN A 52 -4.24 -14.70 -9.10
N VAL A 53 -5.42 -15.33 -9.05
CA VAL A 53 -6.02 -15.98 -10.25
C VAL A 53 -6.40 -14.93 -11.29
N LEU A 54 -7.04 -13.83 -10.90
CA LEU A 54 -7.38 -12.73 -11.81
C LEU A 54 -6.14 -12.16 -12.51
N LEU A 55 -5.06 -11.96 -11.78
CA LEU A 55 -3.79 -11.52 -12.36
C LEU A 55 -3.16 -12.53 -13.33
N ARG A 56 -3.40 -13.84 -13.14
CA ARG A 56 -2.91 -14.90 -14.03
C ARG A 56 -3.74 -15.06 -15.29
N GLU A 57 -5.05 -14.83 -15.21
CA GLU A 57 -5.97 -14.94 -16.34
C GLU A 57 -5.94 -13.74 -17.27
N ASP A 58 -5.32 -12.66 -16.86
CA ASP A 58 -5.09 -11.49 -17.70
C ASP A 58 -4.15 -11.84 -18.86
N ARG A 59 -4.69 -11.78 -20.11
CA ARG A 59 -4.04 -12.28 -21.33
C ARG A 59 -3.56 -11.16 -22.25
N ASN A 60 -3.93 -9.93 -22.00
CA ASN A 60 -3.58 -8.82 -22.88
C ASN A 60 -2.08 -8.43 -22.76
N SER A 61 -1.64 -7.52 -23.63
CA SER A 61 -0.25 -7.11 -23.76
C SER A 61 0.11 -5.87 -22.95
N PHE A 62 -0.84 -5.27 -22.23
CA PHE A 62 -0.67 -4.09 -21.40
C PHE A 62 -1.48 -4.24 -20.10
N ASP A 63 -1.25 -3.39 -19.13
CA ASP A 63 -2.02 -3.34 -17.88
C ASP A 63 -2.65 -1.96 -17.71
N GLY A 64 -3.95 -1.93 -17.46
CA GLY A 64 -4.73 -0.69 -17.37
C GLY A 64 -5.85 -0.73 -16.33
N LEU A 65 -6.41 0.45 -16.02
CA LEU A 65 -7.44 0.61 -15.00
C LEU A 65 -8.84 0.08 -15.41
N ASN A 66 -9.01 -0.31 -16.68
CA ASN A 66 -10.28 -0.80 -17.21
C ASN A 66 -10.35 -2.33 -17.22
N GLU A 67 -9.33 -3.02 -16.75
CA GLU A 67 -9.25 -4.47 -16.73
C GLU A 67 -9.95 -5.08 -15.51
N ASP A 68 -10.28 -6.36 -15.61
CA ASP A 68 -11.03 -7.08 -14.58
C ASP A 68 -10.31 -7.02 -13.21
N TRP A 69 -9.00 -7.18 -13.21
CA TRP A 69 -8.21 -7.10 -11.97
C TRP A 69 -8.29 -5.71 -11.32
N ALA A 70 -8.33 -4.63 -12.10
CA ALA A 70 -8.36 -3.26 -11.60
C ALA A 70 -9.76 -2.83 -11.11
N THR A 71 -10.81 -3.54 -11.56
CA THR A 71 -12.20 -3.20 -11.20
C THR A 71 -12.74 -4.02 -10.03
N THR A 72 -11.91 -4.85 -9.40
CA THR A 72 -12.30 -5.72 -8.26
C THR A 72 -12.81 -4.96 -7.04
N ASN A 73 -12.38 -3.72 -6.82
CA ASN A 73 -12.86 -2.88 -5.72
C ASN A 73 -14.37 -2.59 -5.75
N LYS A 74 -15.03 -2.83 -6.88
CA LYS A 74 -16.49 -2.71 -7.05
C LYS A 74 -17.23 -4.01 -6.72
N ILE A 75 -16.50 -5.11 -6.51
CA ILE A 75 -17.06 -6.43 -6.27
C ILE A 75 -17.09 -6.70 -4.78
N VAL A 76 -18.29 -6.91 -4.25
CA VAL A 76 -18.53 -7.41 -2.89
C VAL A 76 -19.22 -8.75 -3.01
N LEU A 77 -18.55 -9.81 -2.56
CA LEU A 77 -19.09 -11.17 -2.62
C LEU A 77 -19.76 -11.51 -1.27
N PRO A 78 -21.04 -11.90 -1.25
CA PRO A 78 -21.70 -12.33 -0.03
C PRO A 78 -21.13 -13.69 0.43
N THR A 79 -20.92 -13.81 1.73
CA THR A 79 -20.43 -15.04 2.38
C THR A 79 -21.39 -15.51 3.48
N ASP A 80 -22.68 -15.19 3.35
CA ASP A 80 -23.71 -15.42 4.36
C ASP A 80 -23.83 -16.89 4.77
N SER A 81 -23.60 -17.82 3.83
CA SER A 81 -23.63 -19.26 4.10
C SER A 81 -22.54 -19.75 5.08
N LEU A 82 -21.51 -18.93 5.30
CA LEU A 82 -20.39 -19.27 6.18
C LEU A 82 -20.53 -18.70 7.59
N PHE A 83 -21.45 -17.78 7.81
CA PHE A 83 -21.61 -17.05 9.07
C PHE A 83 -23.05 -17.07 9.56
N SER A 84 -23.24 -16.87 10.87
CA SER A 84 -24.57 -16.66 11.46
C SER A 84 -25.11 -15.24 11.21
N ALA A 85 -24.25 -14.30 10.86
CA ALA A 85 -24.54 -12.95 10.46
C ALA A 85 -24.11 -12.74 9.01
N ARG A 86 -24.57 -11.66 8.39
CA ARG A 86 -24.22 -11.31 7.01
C ARG A 86 -22.71 -11.16 6.86
N GLY A 87 -22.13 -11.96 5.96
CA GLY A 87 -20.70 -11.94 5.67
C GLY A 87 -20.40 -11.34 4.30
N GLU A 88 -19.28 -10.67 4.18
CA GLU A 88 -18.79 -10.02 2.95
C GLU A 88 -17.32 -10.31 2.71
N LEU A 89 -16.98 -10.52 1.44
CA LEU A 89 -15.60 -10.53 0.95
C LEU A 89 -15.43 -9.33 0.02
N ARG A 90 -14.43 -8.50 0.31
CA ARG A 90 -14.00 -7.39 -0.56
C ARG A 90 -12.59 -7.68 -1.04
N LEU A 91 -12.36 -7.50 -2.33
CA LEU A 91 -11.06 -7.68 -2.97
C LEU A 91 -10.67 -6.39 -3.67
N VAL A 92 -9.44 -5.94 -3.45
CA VAL A 92 -8.83 -4.79 -4.12
C VAL A 92 -7.47 -5.22 -4.66
N ILE A 93 -7.23 -4.98 -5.92
CA ILE A 93 -5.92 -5.17 -6.55
C ILE A 93 -5.44 -3.81 -7.04
N GLU A 94 -4.24 -3.43 -6.61
CA GLU A 94 -3.59 -2.18 -7.01
C GLU A 94 -2.31 -2.50 -7.77
N ASP A 95 -2.06 -1.74 -8.80
CA ASP A 95 -0.78 -1.79 -9.51
C ASP A 95 0.28 -1.00 -8.75
N GLU A 96 1.34 -1.67 -8.33
CA GLU A 96 2.50 -1.04 -7.71
C GLU A 96 3.46 -0.46 -8.78
N SER A 97 3.43 -0.97 -10.02
CA SER A 97 4.26 -0.45 -11.12
C SER A 97 3.84 0.95 -11.59
N GLY A 98 2.65 1.41 -11.22
CA GLY A 98 2.19 2.78 -11.44
C GLY A 98 2.74 3.81 -10.42
N LYS A 99 3.47 3.37 -9.38
CA LYS A 99 4.00 4.19 -8.29
C LYS A 99 5.52 4.33 -8.39
N ILE A 100 6.10 5.35 -7.75
CA ILE A 100 7.56 5.56 -7.78
C ILE A 100 8.25 4.57 -6.83
N PRO A 101 9.16 3.71 -7.32
CA PRO A 101 9.80 2.67 -6.52
C PRO A 101 10.97 3.24 -5.69
N LEU A 102 10.77 3.41 -4.39
CA LEU A 102 11.74 4.02 -3.47
C LEU A 102 13.06 3.23 -3.39
N ASN A 103 12.99 1.91 -3.34
CA ASN A 103 14.18 1.07 -3.28
C ASN A 103 15.02 1.08 -4.58
N LYS A 104 14.55 1.80 -5.62
CA LYS A 104 15.31 2.08 -6.85
C LYS A 104 15.96 3.47 -6.85
N LEU A 105 15.78 4.24 -5.78
CA LEU A 105 16.45 5.54 -5.61
C LEU A 105 17.97 5.38 -5.50
N VAL A 106 18.43 4.25 -4.99
CA VAL A 106 19.85 3.95 -4.78
C VAL A 106 20.20 2.62 -5.45
N ASN A 107 21.41 2.57 -6.01
CA ASN A 107 22.05 1.36 -6.51
C ASN A 107 23.45 1.25 -5.86
N GLY A 108 23.55 0.44 -4.79
CA GLY A 108 24.67 0.55 -3.87
C GLY A 108 24.62 1.89 -3.12
N ASN A 109 25.63 2.73 -3.30
CA ASN A 109 25.68 4.09 -2.76
C ASN A 109 25.38 5.16 -3.83
N ASP A 110 25.29 4.76 -5.10
CA ASP A 110 25.02 5.68 -6.20
C ASP A 110 23.54 6.02 -6.31
N ILE A 111 23.24 7.31 -6.44
CA ILE A 111 21.86 7.77 -6.61
C ILE A 111 21.38 7.54 -8.04
N ASN A 112 20.18 7.00 -8.17
CA ASN A 112 19.47 6.93 -9.43
C ASN A 112 18.81 8.30 -9.70
N MET A 113 19.39 9.05 -10.64
CA MET A 113 18.98 10.42 -10.97
C MET A 113 17.53 10.49 -11.46
N ASP A 114 17.06 9.48 -12.18
CA ASP A 114 15.70 9.43 -12.73
C ASP A 114 14.66 9.34 -11.62
N VAL A 115 14.86 8.41 -10.69
CA VAL A 115 13.97 8.23 -9.53
C VAL A 115 14.04 9.45 -8.60
N ARG A 116 15.25 9.99 -8.38
CA ARG A 116 15.46 11.22 -7.61
C ARG A 116 14.65 12.37 -8.20
N ASP A 117 14.80 12.61 -9.49
CA ASP A 117 14.17 13.75 -10.15
C ASP A 117 12.64 13.60 -10.20
N MET A 118 12.12 12.37 -10.39
CA MET A 118 10.69 12.09 -10.24
C MET A 118 10.19 12.39 -8.83
N LEU A 119 10.92 12.00 -7.78
CA LEU A 119 10.53 12.26 -6.39
C LEU A 119 10.57 13.76 -6.07
N ILE A 120 11.61 14.48 -6.51
CA ILE A 120 11.70 15.94 -6.29
C ILE A 120 10.54 16.65 -7.01
N ARG A 121 10.23 16.27 -8.26
CA ARG A 121 9.07 16.83 -8.98
C ARG A 121 7.76 16.45 -8.32
N LEU A 122 7.62 15.24 -7.79
CA LEU A 122 6.42 14.81 -7.07
C LEU A 122 6.21 15.67 -5.82
N LEU A 123 7.21 15.73 -4.94
CA LEU A 123 7.13 16.46 -3.67
C LEU A 123 7.04 17.98 -3.84
N GLY A 124 7.59 18.52 -4.93
CA GLY A 124 7.48 19.94 -5.28
C GLY A 124 6.13 20.35 -5.87
N GLN A 125 5.16 19.43 -5.99
CA GLN A 125 3.81 19.78 -6.45
C GLN A 125 3.04 20.56 -5.38
N PRO A 126 2.17 21.51 -5.77
CA PRO A 126 1.42 22.36 -4.84
C PRO A 126 0.61 21.58 -3.79
N GLU A 127 0.20 20.38 -4.14
CA GLU A 127 -0.56 19.48 -3.28
C GLU A 127 0.18 19.12 -1.98
N PHE A 128 1.53 19.12 -2.00
CA PHE A 128 2.36 18.84 -0.82
C PHE A 128 2.73 20.09 -0.03
N GLY A 129 2.65 21.28 -0.63
CA GLY A 129 2.98 22.54 0.02
C GLY A 129 4.45 22.67 0.41
N LEU A 130 5.34 21.96 -0.28
CA LEU A 130 6.78 21.99 -0.08
C LEU A 130 7.44 22.87 -1.14
N ASP A 131 8.45 23.64 -0.73
CA ASP A 131 9.35 24.29 -1.70
C ASP A 131 10.37 23.26 -2.25
N LYS A 132 11.06 23.66 -3.32
CA LYS A 132 12.01 22.78 -4.01
C LYS A 132 13.15 22.30 -3.11
N ASN A 133 13.65 23.17 -2.22
CA ASN A 133 14.76 22.84 -1.33
C ASN A 133 14.31 21.78 -0.30
N ARG A 134 13.12 21.97 0.27
CA ARG A 134 12.56 21.00 1.23
C ARG A 134 12.24 19.67 0.59
N ALA A 135 11.72 19.66 -0.64
CA ALA A 135 11.51 18.44 -1.41
C ALA A 135 12.83 17.70 -1.66
N GLN A 136 13.88 18.43 -2.01
CA GLN A 136 15.22 17.86 -2.22
C GLN A 136 15.80 17.28 -0.92
N GLU A 137 15.74 18.00 0.21
CA GLU A 137 16.21 17.51 1.53
C GLU A 137 15.53 16.19 1.92
N ILE A 138 14.21 16.05 1.66
CA ILE A 138 13.48 14.81 1.94
C ILE A 138 13.98 13.67 1.06
N VAL A 139 14.20 13.91 -0.24
CA VAL A 139 14.71 12.88 -1.14
C VAL A 139 16.13 12.44 -0.78
N GLU A 140 16.98 13.39 -0.36
CA GLU A 140 18.33 13.12 0.14
C GLU A 140 18.28 12.31 1.45
N ALA A 141 17.35 12.63 2.35
CA ALA A 141 17.16 11.86 3.59
C ALA A 141 16.63 10.43 3.31
N ILE A 142 15.80 10.23 2.28
CA ILE A 142 15.37 8.89 1.85
C ILE A 142 16.57 8.13 1.26
N LYS A 143 17.43 8.80 0.50
CA LYS A 143 18.67 8.19 -0.03
C LYS A 143 19.55 7.71 1.12
N ASP A 144 19.92 8.59 2.04
CA ASP A 144 20.78 8.29 3.18
C ASP A 144 20.20 7.19 4.10
N TRP A 145 18.87 7.04 4.14
CA TRP A 145 18.22 5.94 4.86
C TRP A 145 18.41 4.57 4.18
N ILE A 146 18.57 4.57 2.84
CA ILE A 146 18.58 3.34 2.02
C ILE A 146 20.00 2.91 1.65
N ASP A 147 20.93 3.84 1.42
CA ASP A 147 22.30 3.49 1.02
C ASP A 147 23.08 2.84 2.18
N THR A 148 24.29 2.38 1.92
CA THR A 148 25.02 1.51 2.85
C THR A 148 26.12 2.20 3.63
N ASP A 149 26.33 3.50 3.39
CA ASP A 149 27.34 4.29 4.11
C ASP A 149 26.72 5.20 5.18
N ASP A 150 27.51 5.96 5.92
CA ASP A 150 27.08 6.96 6.91
C ASP A 150 27.50 8.37 6.47
N ILE A 151 27.57 8.65 5.16
CA ILE A 151 27.97 9.93 4.59
C ILE A 151 26.73 10.74 4.22
N VAL A 152 26.46 11.80 4.99
CA VAL A 152 25.29 12.66 4.75
C VAL A 152 25.32 13.27 3.35
N THR A 153 24.25 13.06 2.59
CA THR A 153 24.06 13.64 1.26
C THR A 153 23.30 14.95 1.37
N GLY A 154 23.96 16.06 1.07
CA GLY A 154 23.31 17.39 1.04
C GLY A 154 22.56 17.74 2.32
N GLY A 155 21.25 17.90 2.23
CA GLY A 155 20.36 18.16 3.38
C GLY A 155 19.77 16.90 4.03
N GLY A 156 20.28 15.72 3.70
CA GLY A 156 19.84 14.42 4.19
C GLY A 156 20.11 14.17 5.68
N ALA A 157 20.13 12.91 6.07
CA ALA A 157 20.36 12.54 7.48
C ALA A 157 20.82 11.08 7.60
N GLU A 158 21.88 10.90 8.37
CA GLU A 158 22.49 9.62 8.72
C GLU A 158 22.32 9.26 10.20
N SER A 159 22.91 8.15 10.64
CA SER A 159 22.82 7.63 12.01
C SER A 159 23.16 8.66 13.07
N SER A 160 24.09 9.60 12.79
CA SER A 160 24.42 10.69 13.69
C SER A 160 23.25 11.63 14.00
N TYR A 161 22.42 11.92 12.99
CA TYR A 161 21.20 12.71 13.17
C TYR A 161 20.16 11.94 13.99
N TYR A 162 19.86 10.70 13.63
CA TYR A 162 18.82 9.91 14.30
C TYR A 162 19.19 9.54 15.73
N SER A 163 20.49 9.39 16.03
CA SER A 163 21.01 9.19 17.39
C SER A 163 20.95 10.43 18.26
N SER A 164 20.71 11.61 17.71
CA SER A 164 20.52 12.86 18.46
C SER A 164 19.06 13.14 18.84
N LEU A 165 18.12 12.36 18.33
CA LEU A 165 16.69 12.53 18.58
C LEU A 165 16.30 12.07 20.00
N PRO A 166 15.20 12.58 20.59
CA PRO A 166 14.71 12.13 21.89
C PRO A 166 14.43 10.62 21.98
N LYS A 167 13.98 10.01 20.88
CA LYS A 167 13.91 8.56 20.70
C LYS A 167 15.06 8.16 19.79
N LEU A 168 16.06 7.55 20.38
CA LEU A 168 17.31 7.19 19.70
C LEU A 168 17.08 5.98 18.77
N TYR A 169 17.54 6.10 17.52
CA TYR A 169 17.67 4.99 16.57
C TYR A 169 18.80 5.35 15.56
N ALA A 170 19.15 4.44 14.70
CA ALA A 170 20.13 4.65 13.63
C ALA A 170 19.43 4.68 12.27
N ALA A 171 20.07 5.23 11.26
CA ALA A 171 19.66 5.00 9.88
C ALA A 171 19.66 3.50 9.57
N LYS A 172 18.81 3.07 8.65
CA LYS A 172 18.71 1.64 8.32
C LYS A 172 19.90 1.15 7.50
N ASN A 173 20.47 2.02 6.68
CA ASN A 173 21.55 1.74 5.73
C ASN A 173 21.24 0.50 4.88
N GLY A 174 20.01 0.45 4.35
CA GLY A 174 19.52 -0.66 3.55
C GLY A 174 18.13 -0.41 2.98
N PRO A 175 17.67 -1.28 2.06
CA PRO A 175 16.37 -1.14 1.42
C PRO A 175 15.24 -1.09 2.44
N LEU A 176 14.19 -0.30 2.14
CA LEU A 176 12.97 -0.26 2.93
C LEU A 176 12.25 -1.62 2.89
N ASP A 177 11.85 -2.14 4.05
CA ASP A 177 11.06 -3.38 4.18
C ASP A 177 9.57 -3.11 4.25
N CYS A 178 9.17 -1.97 4.83
CA CYS A 178 7.78 -1.54 4.89
C CYS A 178 7.66 -0.04 4.60
N ILE A 179 6.50 0.36 4.05
CA ILE A 179 6.26 1.75 3.67
C ILE A 179 6.21 2.68 4.88
N ASP A 180 5.84 2.15 6.05
CA ASP A 180 5.73 2.91 7.30
C ASP A 180 7.09 3.39 7.82
N GLU A 181 8.19 2.79 7.37
CA GLU A 181 9.55 3.28 7.69
C GLU A 181 9.77 4.73 7.22
N LEU A 182 9.03 5.20 6.21
CA LEU A 182 9.07 6.59 5.80
C LEU A 182 8.81 7.57 6.94
N LEU A 183 7.99 7.18 7.93
CA LEU A 183 7.73 8.00 9.11
C LEU A 183 8.93 8.16 10.06
N MET A 184 9.96 7.35 9.88
CA MET A 184 11.21 7.44 10.63
C MET A 184 12.23 8.35 9.94
N ILE A 185 12.00 8.72 8.68
CA ILE A 185 12.94 9.48 7.86
C ILE A 185 12.76 10.99 8.14
N LYS A 186 13.89 11.71 8.26
CA LYS A 186 13.92 13.16 8.45
C LYS A 186 13.06 13.88 7.42
N GLY A 187 12.19 14.76 7.89
CA GLY A 187 11.36 15.61 7.03
C GLY A 187 10.01 15.03 6.64
N ILE A 188 9.76 13.74 6.87
CA ILE A 188 8.47 13.10 6.55
C ILE A 188 7.55 13.19 7.77
N SER A 189 6.55 14.05 7.70
CA SER A 189 5.50 14.17 8.73
C SER A 189 4.36 13.19 8.49
N GLN A 190 3.55 12.95 9.53
CA GLN A 190 2.30 12.18 9.41
C GLN A 190 1.35 12.75 8.35
N GLY A 191 1.30 14.09 8.21
CA GLY A 191 0.50 14.77 7.20
C GLY A 191 1.00 14.51 5.78
N LEU A 192 2.33 14.55 5.57
CA LEU A 192 2.93 14.23 4.28
C LEU A 192 2.75 12.75 3.92
N TYR A 193 2.93 11.87 4.89
CA TYR A 193 2.80 10.43 4.72
C TYR A 193 1.37 9.99 4.41
N ASN A 194 0.39 10.41 5.24
CA ASN A 194 -1.00 9.98 5.12
C ASN A 194 -1.83 10.81 4.14
N GLY A 195 -1.40 12.04 3.84
CA GLY A 195 -2.24 13.00 3.14
C GLY A 195 -3.37 13.55 4.01
N SER A 196 -4.38 14.10 3.37
CA SER A 196 -5.59 14.64 4.00
C SER A 196 -6.78 14.50 3.05
N THR A 197 -7.97 14.87 3.50
CA THR A 197 -9.18 14.83 2.65
C THR A 197 -8.94 15.59 1.33
N GLY A 198 -9.01 14.86 0.22
CA GLY A 198 -8.78 15.39 -1.12
C GLY A 198 -7.30 15.52 -1.55
N ARG A 199 -6.34 15.10 -0.69
CA ARG A 199 -4.91 15.09 -1.01
C ARG A 199 -4.34 13.71 -0.69
N PRO A 200 -3.85 12.93 -1.68
CA PRO A 200 -3.22 11.66 -1.42
C PRO A 200 -1.94 11.84 -0.60
N GLY A 201 -1.65 10.87 0.24
CA GLY A 201 -0.39 10.83 0.99
C GLY A 201 0.76 10.31 0.14
N LEU A 202 1.98 10.56 0.57
CA LEU A 202 3.17 10.02 -0.10
C LEU A 202 3.09 8.49 -0.20
N LYS A 203 2.58 7.80 0.83
CA LYS A 203 2.40 6.33 0.86
C LYS A 203 1.55 5.78 -0.30
N ASP A 204 0.65 6.59 -0.88
CA ASP A 204 -0.24 6.17 -1.97
C ASP A 204 0.43 6.33 -3.36
N LEU A 205 1.55 7.04 -3.43
CA LEU A 205 2.23 7.46 -4.66
C LEU A 205 3.59 6.78 -4.87
N VAL A 206 4.12 6.16 -3.82
CA VAL A 206 5.40 5.47 -3.83
C VAL A 206 5.22 4.00 -3.48
N THR A 207 6.21 3.19 -3.84
CA THR A 207 6.21 1.74 -3.57
C THR A 207 7.60 1.25 -3.19
N LEU A 208 7.66 0.12 -2.52
CA LEU A 208 8.91 -0.59 -2.25
C LEU A 208 9.31 -1.53 -3.40
N HIS A 209 8.34 -1.91 -4.22
CA HIS A 209 8.48 -2.91 -5.26
C HIS A 209 8.33 -2.26 -6.64
N GLY A 210 9.25 -2.52 -7.55
CA GLY A 210 9.16 -1.98 -8.90
C GLY A 210 10.41 -2.23 -9.72
N GLY A 211 10.26 -2.23 -11.03
CA GLY A 211 11.34 -2.41 -12.00
C GLY A 211 12.10 -1.12 -12.35
N GLY A 212 11.69 0.03 -11.81
CA GLY A 212 12.25 1.35 -12.15
C GLY A 212 11.48 2.10 -13.24
N ARG A 213 10.58 1.45 -13.97
CA ARG A 213 9.68 2.06 -14.95
C ARG A 213 8.28 2.23 -14.37
N ILE A 214 7.63 3.33 -14.75
CA ILE A 214 6.27 3.67 -14.30
C ILE A 214 5.25 3.25 -15.37
N ASN A 215 4.25 2.46 -14.99
CA ASN A 215 3.14 2.16 -15.87
C ASN A 215 2.23 3.39 -16.02
N ILE A 216 2.29 4.04 -17.20
CA ILE A 216 1.51 5.27 -17.47
C ILE A 216 0.00 5.02 -17.56
N ASN A 217 -0.42 3.77 -17.78
CA ASN A 217 -1.84 3.43 -17.85
C ASN A 217 -2.51 3.40 -16.47
N THR A 218 -1.73 3.14 -15.41
CA THR A 218 -2.24 2.95 -14.04
C THR A 218 -1.76 4.01 -13.06
N ALA A 219 -0.66 4.71 -13.38
CA ALA A 219 -0.03 5.67 -12.48
C ALA A 219 -1.02 6.73 -11.95
N PRO A 220 -0.97 7.04 -10.63
CA PRO A 220 -1.72 8.16 -10.07
C PRO A 220 -1.39 9.48 -10.79
N LYS A 221 -2.36 10.40 -10.86
CA LYS A 221 -2.20 11.69 -11.57
C LYS A 221 -0.95 12.46 -11.13
N LEU A 222 -0.64 12.50 -9.84
CA LEU A 222 0.54 13.19 -9.32
C LEU A 222 1.85 12.50 -9.74
N VAL A 223 1.84 11.18 -9.88
CA VAL A 223 2.98 10.42 -10.42
C VAL A 223 3.14 10.71 -11.92
N LEU A 224 2.06 10.71 -12.71
CA LEU A 224 2.13 11.11 -14.13
C LEU A 224 2.73 12.50 -14.29
N ARG A 225 2.32 13.45 -13.43
CA ARG A 225 2.83 14.82 -13.45
C ARG A 225 4.31 14.92 -13.11
N SER A 226 4.86 13.96 -12.36
CA SER A 226 6.28 13.92 -12.01
C SER A 226 7.20 13.38 -13.11
N LEU A 227 6.64 12.78 -14.18
CA LEU A 227 7.42 12.15 -15.25
C LEU A 227 8.15 13.17 -16.16
N SER A 228 7.63 14.39 -16.28
CA SER A 228 8.26 15.47 -17.04
C SER A 228 8.05 16.83 -16.38
N GLN A 229 9.01 17.75 -16.53
CA GLN A 229 8.86 19.13 -16.04
C GLN A 229 7.75 19.90 -16.77
N ASP A 230 7.50 19.54 -18.03
CA ASP A 230 6.50 20.19 -18.89
C ASP A 230 5.09 19.61 -18.67
N MET A 231 4.94 18.60 -17.78
CA MET A 231 3.66 17.94 -17.54
C MET A 231 2.74 18.83 -16.70
N THR A 232 1.76 19.47 -17.34
CA THR A 232 0.78 20.31 -16.66
C THR A 232 -0.39 19.50 -16.11
N VAL A 233 -1.20 20.13 -15.24
CA VAL A 233 -2.43 19.52 -14.70
C VAL A 233 -3.40 19.17 -15.83
N GLU A 234 -3.56 20.06 -16.80
CA GLU A 234 -4.45 19.90 -17.96
C GLU A 234 -4.00 18.72 -18.83
N ALA A 235 -2.68 18.56 -19.02
CA ALA A 235 -2.12 17.44 -19.76
C ALA A 235 -2.43 16.12 -19.06
N VAL A 236 -2.22 16.04 -17.75
CA VAL A 236 -2.53 14.85 -16.94
C VAL A 236 -4.02 14.52 -16.98
N GLU A 237 -4.92 15.51 -16.90
CA GLU A 237 -6.36 15.29 -17.01
C GLU A 237 -6.77 14.71 -18.37
N LYS A 238 -6.14 15.18 -19.45
CA LYS A 238 -6.36 14.61 -20.80
C LYS A 238 -5.89 13.16 -20.87
N LEU A 239 -4.70 12.85 -20.34
CA LEU A 239 -4.17 11.47 -20.26
C LEU A 239 -5.09 10.58 -19.44
N ASP A 240 -5.51 11.02 -18.25
CA ASP A 240 -6.37 10.25 -17.35
C ASP A 240 -7.75 9.97 -17.98
N LYS A 241 -8.31 10.95 -18.70
CA LYS A 241 -9.55 10.75 -19.45
C LYS A 241 -9.36 9.74 -20.58
N HIS A 242 -8.29 9.87 -21.35
CA HIS A 242 -8.01 8.98 -22.50
C HIS A 242 -7.85 7.53 -22.03
N ARG A 243 -6.98 7.24 -21.06
CA ARG A 243 -6.72 5.87 -20.58
C ARG A 243 -7.95 5.18 -19.96
N LYS A 244 -8.95 5.95 -19.50
CA LYS A 244 -10.22 5.42 -18.98
C LYS A 244 -11.24 5.08 -20.07
N THR A 245 -11.08 5.67 -21.24
CA THR A 245 -12.04 5.50 -22.37
C THR A 245 -11.49 4.65 -23.51
N SER A 246 -10.16 4.59 -23.65
CA SER A 246 -9.48 3.87 -24.73
C SER A 246 -9.04 2.47 -24.25
N GLY A 247 -9.20 1.47 -25.10
CA GLY A 247 -8.78 0.09 -24.82
C GLY A 247 -7.44 -0.23 -25.49
N GLU A 248 -7.45 -0.57 -26.79
CA GLU A 248 -6.29 -1.16 -27.50
C GLU A 248 -5.10 -0.20 -27.68
N ASP A 249 -5.33 1.10 -27.73
CA ASP A 249 -4.27 2.10 -27.89
C ASP A 249 -3.27 2.14 -26.74
N LEU A 250 -3.62 1.60 -25.58
CA LEU A 250 -2.78 1.66 -24.36
C LEU A 250 -1.59 0.67 -24.37
N ALA A 251 -1.47 -0.18 -25.37
CA ALA A 251 -0.37 -1.13 -25.50
C ALA A 251 0.99 -0.47 -25.82
N SER A 252 0.98 0.67 -26.51
CA SER A 252 2.20 1.38 -26.87
C SER A 252 2.63 2.37 -25.78
N PRO A 253 3.87 2.36 -25.26
CA PRO A 253 4.33 3.33 -24.27
C PRO A 253 4.28 4.79 -24.77
N THR A 254 4.18 5.00 -26.09
CA THR A 254 4.12 6.33 -26.70
C THR A 254 2.70 6.82 -27.00
N TRP A 255 1.65 6.11 -26.54
CA TRP A 255 0.26 6.51 -26.79
C TRP A 255 -0.05 7.94 -26.31
N TYR A 256 0.61 8.36 -25.24
CA TYR A 256 0.44 9.70 -24.66
C TYR A 256 0.74 10.82 -25.66
N GLN A 257 1.64 10.61 -26.63
CA GLN A 257 2.00 11.61 -27.64
C GLN A 257 0.84 11.96 -28.56
N LYS A 258 -0.11 11.04 -28.77
CA LYS A 258 -1.34 11.30 -29.54
C LYS A 258 -2.31 12.20 -28.78
N VAL A 259 -2.22 12.25 -27.45
CA VAL A 259 -3.15 12.97 -26.57
C VAL A 259 -2.60 14.33 -26.17
N ILE A 260 -1.30 14.40 -25.91
CA ILE A 260 -0.59 15.61 -25.51
C ILE A 260 0.63 15.81 -26.42
N ALA A 261 0.48 16.69 -27.41
CA ALA A 261 1.58 17.01 -28.30
C ALA A 261 2.60 17.93 -27.60
N GLY A 262 3.88 17.77 -27.91
CA GLY A 262 4.96 18.66 -27.46
C GLY A 262 5.50 18.40 -26.05
N ILE A 263 4.94 17.44 -25.32
CA ILE A 263 5.50 17.00 -24.02
C ILE A 263 6.31 15.73 -24.22
N ALA A 264 7.59 15.78 -23.90
CA ALA A 264 8.46 14.61 -23.95
C ALA A 264 8.53 13.93 -22.58
N ILE A 265 8.35 12.63 -22.57
CA ILE A 265 8.64 11.76 -21.42
C ILE A 265 9.75 10.81 -21.89
N ASP A 266 10.78 10.62 -21.06
CA ASP A 266 11.79 9.65 -21.37
C ASP A 266 11.17 8.24 -21.40
N THR A 267 11.27 7.58 -22.54
CA THR A 267 10.70 6.24 -22.74
C THR A 267 11.35 5.16 -21.88
N GLN A 268 12.54 5.42 -21.34
CA GLN A 268 13.17 4.52 -20.39
C GLN A 268 12.52 4.54 -19.01
N LEU A 269 11.81 5.63 -18.67
CA LEU A 269 11.11 5.80 -17.38
C LEU A 269 9.72 5.19 -17.38
N ILE A 270 9.16 4.86 -18.55
CA ILE A 270 7.76 4.47 -18.67
C ILE A 270 7.59 3.06 -19.26
N THR A 271 6.47 2.49 -18.91
CA THR A 271 5.98 1.20 -19.44
C THR A 271 4.46 1.24 -19.55
N THR A 272 3.89 0.26 -20.22
CA THR A 272 2.46 -0.03 -20.26
C THR A 272 2.13 -1.37 -19.61
N ARG A 273 3.14 -2.02 -18.98
CA ARG A 273 3.01 -3.34 -18.37
C ARG A 273 3.39 -3.28 -16.91
N SER A 274 2.75 -4.11 -16.12
CA SER A 274 2.96 -4.19 -14.68
C SER A 274 3.35 -5.59 -14.24
N ASP A 275 4.42 -5.65 -13.47
CA ASP A 275 4.89 -6.90 -12.86
C ASP A 275 4.54 -6.97 -11.37
N TYR A 276 4.36 -5.82 -10.70
CA TYR A 276 4.18 -5.75 -9.25
C TYR A 276 2.78 -5.27 -8.90
N PHE A 277 2.09 -6.04 -8.06
CA PHE A 277 0.74 -5.75 -7.63
C PHE A 277 0.60 -5.90 -6.12
N ARG A 278 -0.25 -5.07 -5.52
CA ARG A 278 -0.73 -5.25 -4.16
C ARG A 278 -2.12 -5.85 -4.21
N VAL A 279 -2.30 -6.97 -3.56
CA VAL A 279 -3.61 -7.62 -3.40
C VAL A 279 -4.04 -7.42 -1.96
N SER A 280 -5.21 -6.84 -1.75
CA SER A 280 -5.83 -6.64 -0.44
C SER A 280 -7.20 -7.29 -0.42
N SER A 281 -7.42 -8.18 0.52
CA SER A 281 -8.68 -8.92 0.67
C SER A 281 -9.20 -8.79 2.09
N VAL A 282 -10.46 -8.38 2.24
CA VAL A 282 -11.12 -8.15 3.53
C VAL A 282 -12.28 -9.10 3.67
N GLY A 283 -12.22 -9.99 4.66
CA GLY A 283 -13.38 -10.74 5.14
C GLY A 283 -14.04 -9.96 6.27
N ALA A 284 -15.35 -9.71 6.18
CA ALA A 284 -16.09 -9.00 7.20
C ALA A 284 -17.39 -9.74 7.58
N SER A 285 -17.79 -9.67 8.86
CA SER A 285 -19.08 -10.16 9.35
C SER A 285 -19.48 -9.36 10.60
N GLY A 286 -20.57 -8.61 10.53
CA GLY A 286 -20.91 -7.63 11.57
C GLY A 286 -19.79 -6.61 11.75
N ASP A 287 -19.32 -6.46 13.00
CA ASP A 287 -18.23 -5.54 13.34
C ASP A 287 -16.83 -6.16 13.20
N MET A 288 -16.78 -7.48 13.00
CA MET A 288 -15.49 -8.19 12.84
C MET A 288 -14.97 -8.07 11.42
N ARG A 289 -13.66 -7.83 11.30
CA ARG A 289 -12.95 -7.76 10.01
C ARG A 289 -11.60 -8.46 10.15
N VAL A 290 -11.19 -9.12 9.09
CA VAL A 290 -9.83 -9.62 8.91
C VAL A 290 -9.38 -9.23 7.52
N THR A 291 -8.23 -8.60 7.45
CA THR A 291 -7.61 -8.15 6.20
C THR A 291 -6.37 -8.99 5.92
N VAL A 292 -6.28 -9.52 4.71
CA VAL A 292 -5.04 -10.12 4.18
C VAL A 292 -4.55 -9.23 3.05
N THR A 293 -3.36 -8.67 3.23
CA THR A 293 -2.71 -7.83 2.21
C THR A 293 -1.35 -8.41 1.87
N GLY A 294 -0.99 -8.42 0.59
CA GLY A 294 0.32 -8.88 0.16
C GLY A 294 0.75 -8.24 -1.16
N ALA A 295 2.07 -8.18 -1.35
CA ALA A 295 2.68 -7.81 -2.61
C ALA A 295 3.00 -9.08 -3.41
N VAL A 296 2.67 -9.08 -4.69
CA VAL A 296 2.95 -10.17 -5.62
C VAL A 296 3.70 -9.64 -6.83
N ILE A 297 4.64 -10.43 -7.32
CA ILE A 297 5.23 -10.22 -8.64
C ILE A 297 4.59 -11.20 -9.63
N ARG A 298 4.20 -10.71 -10.80
CA ARG A 298 3.69 -11.49 -11.91
C ARG A 298 4.73 -11.55 -13.01
N ASP A 299 5.15 -12.74 -13.37
CA ASP A 299 5.97 -12.95 -14.56
C ASP A 299 5.13 -12.69 -15.82
N HIS A 300 5.57 -11.73 -16.60
CA HIS A 300 4.79 -11.26 -17.75
C HIS A 300 4.58 -12.35 -18.82
N ASN A 301 5.56 -13.25 -19.03
CA ASN A 301 5.52 -14.25 -20.08
C ASN A 301 4.70 -15.48 -19.66
N THR A 302 4.92 -15.95 -18.44
CA THR A 302 4.27 -17.15 -17.91
C THR A 302 2.98 -16.85 -17.16
N LYS A 303 2.71 -15.57 -16.87
CA LYS A 303 1.60 -15.07 -16.02
C LYS A 303 1.57 -15.69 -14.61
N LYS A 304 2.63 -16.39 -14.21
CA LYS A 304 2.74 -16.94 -12.87
C LYS A 304 2.99 -15.80 -11.85
N THR A 305 2.30 -15.90 -10.74
CA THR A 305 2.47 -14.97 -9.62
C THR A 305 3.36 -15.59 -8.55
N LYS A 306 4.27 -14.78 -7.97
CA LYS A 306 5.09 -15.14 -6.80
C LYS A 306 4.80 -14.13 -5.69
N LEU A 307 4.57 -14.62 -4.50
CA LEU A 307 4.38 -13.81 -3.31
C LEU A 307 5.71 -13.19 -2.88
N LEU A 308 5.73 -11.88 -2.64
CA LEU A 308 6.89 -11.14 -2.13
C LEU A 308 6.75 -10.90 -0.63
N SER A 309 5.58 -10.46 -0.19
CA SER A 309 5.26 -10.23 1.21
C SER A 309 3.77 -10.37 1.43
N TRP A 310 3.35 -10.76 2.64
CA TRP A 310 1.96 -10.67 3.05
C TRP A 310 1.83 -10.56 4.54
N LYS A 311 0.72 -9.97 5.00
CA LYS A 311 0.33 -9.89 6.39
C LYS A 311 -1.18 -10.08 6.54
N ALA A 312 -1.59 -10.52 7.73
CA ALA A 312 -2.99 -10.59 8.13
C ALA A 312 -3.20 -9.76 9.40
N GLU A 313 -4.26 -8.97 9.42
CA GLU A 313 -4.63 -8.06 10.52
C GLU A 313 -6.10 -8.21 10.88
#